data_5bd1a5b7bf9ffd6864ed7c981aad561a
#
_entry.id   5bd1a5b7bf9ffd6864ed7c981aad561a
#
_cell.length_a   1.000
_cell.length_b   1.000
_cell.length_c   1.000
_cell.angle_alpha   90.00
_cell.angle_beta   90.00
_cell.angle_gamma   90.00
#
_symmetry.space_group_name_H-M   'P 1'
#
loop_
_entity.id
_entity.type
_entity.pdbx_description
1 polymer ?
#
loop_
_entity_poly.entity_id
_entity_poly.type
_entity_poly.pdbx_seq_one_letter_code
_entity_poly.pdbx_strand_id
1 'polypeptide(L)'
;MEDGAAILQERLLTMSSPAMRSGGWGEVAAGEQSNIANRFEFRSGDVAQGFQEADVVLEREYHTKPVHQGYIEPHSATAQWNTDDTVTIWASSQGHFALRDHTSTILGLPVSQVKVIPMEIGGGFGGKGQGGCYLEPVAAALARKTGRPVKISMSRTEVFHGTGPTSGTHIKVKMGVTNAGKITAAEAHLIYEAGAFPGSPVPSGCRTMLAPYDVPNVYIEGLDVVINAQKSAAYRAPGSPVAAFAAESLVDELCDAIGMDPVEFRLINASKEGTRQAAGPTFGRIGLVEVLQAAQQHPHLATDRKSTRLNSSHKPISYAVFCLKKTKHTYQT
;
A
#
# COMPACT_ATOMS: atom_id res chain seq x y z
N MET A 1 8.35 -6.59 15.25
CA MET A 1 6.94 -6.85 14.90
C MET A 1 6.34 -7.97 15.74
N GLU A 2 7.04 -9.07 15.97
CA GLU A 2 6.54 -10.21 16.77
C GLU A 2 6.30 -9.85 18.25
N ASP A 3 7.19 -9.11 18.87
CA ASP A 3 7.04 -8.73 20.29
C ASP A 3 5.92 -7.73 20.55
N GLY A 4 5.63 -6.86 19.61
CA GLY A 4 4.50 -5.93 19.67
C GLY A 4 3.15 -6.59 19.41
N ALA A 5 3.11 -7.64 18.59
CA ALA A 5 1.92 -8.39 18.26
C ALA A 5 1.41 -9.22 19.47
N ALA A 6 2.30 -9.85 20.24
CA ALA A 6 1.94 -10.65 21.40
C ALA A 6 1.26 -9.86 22.52
N ILE A 7 1.71 -8.61 22.77
CA ILE A 7 1.13 -7.73 23.81
C ILE A 7 -0.27 -7.24 23.42
N LEU A 8 -0.56 -7.11 22.14
CA LEU A 8 -1.86 -6.65 21.64
C LEU A 8 -2.90 -7.76 21.56
N GLN A 9 -2.51 -9.02 21.47
CA GLN A 9 -3.44 -10.15 21.45
C GLN A 9 -4.40 -10.13 22.64
N GLU A 10 -3.94 -9.93 23.85
CA GLU A 10 -4.79 -9.86 25.05
C GLU A 10 -5.76 -8.69 25.06
N ARG A 11 -5.37 -7.52 24.55
CA ARG A 11 -6.23 -6.32 24.53
C ARG A 11 -7.26 -6.33 23.39
N LEU A 12 -6.93 -6.91 22.25
CA LEU A 12 -7.86 -7.02 21.12
C LEU A 12 -9.01 -8.01 21.38
N LEU A 13 -8.81 -8.98 22.27
CA LEU A 13 -9.86 -9.90 22.69
C LEU A 13 -11.00 -9.23 23.44
N THR A 14 -10.73 -8.18 24.18
CA THR A 14 -11.74 -7.39 24.91
C THR A 14 -12.41 -6.35 24.03
N MET A 15 -11.86 -6.04 22.85
CA MET A 15 -12.33 -5.03 21.91
C MET A 15 -12.97 -5.60 20.65
N SER A 16 -13.37 -6.86 20.61
CA SER A 16 -14.03 -7.47 19.45
C SER A 16 -15.40 -6.83 19.20
N SER A 17 -15.43 -5.63 18.63
CA SER A 17 -16.67 -5.05 18.16
C SER A 17 -17.12 -5.71 16.86
N PRO A 18 -18.43 -5.87 16.62
CA PRO A 18 -18.95 -6.38 15.35
C PRO A 18 -18.48 -5.60 14.12
N ALA A 19 -18.13 -4.32 14.27
CA ALA A 19 -17.57 -3.48 13.20
C ALA A 19 -16.18 -3.94 12.72
N MET A 20 -15.39 -4.64 13.53
CA MET A 20 -14.12 -5.24 13.12
C MET A 20 -14.29 -6.46 12.20
N ARG A 21 -15.50 -7.04 12.16
CA ARG A 21 -15.82 -8.25 11.37
C ARG A 21 -16.43 -7.95 9.99
N SER A 22 -16.79 -6.72 9.70
CA SER A 22 -17.57 -6.36 8.50
C SER A 22 -16.74 -6.02 7.26
N GLY A 23 -15.45 -6.22 7.27
CA GLY A 23 -14.54 -5.90 6.17
C GLY A 23 -14.51 -6.90 5.02
N GLY A 24 -15.51 -7.72 4.78
CA GLY A 24 -15.86 -8.41 3.53
C GLY A 24 -14.80 -9.24 2.78
N TRP A 25 -13.63 -9.53 3.38
CA TRP A 25 -12.51 -10.16 2.71
C TRP A 25 -11.80 -11.16 3.63
N GLY A 26 -12.29 -12.36 3.70
CA GLY A 26 -11.68 -13.46 4.45
C GLY A 26 -11.89 -13.38 5.97
N GLU A 27 -12.60 -14.36 6.54
CA GLU A 27 -12.81 -14.48 7.97
C GLU A 27 -11.57 -15.09 8.64
N VAL A 28 -11.08 -14.45 9.71
CA VAL A 28 -10.25 -15.14 10.70
C VAL A 28 -11.18 -16.11 11.45
N ALA A 29 -10.78 -17.36 11.60
CA ALA A 29 -11.60 -18.37 12.26
C ALA A 29 -12.04 -17.87 13.65
N ALA A 30 -13.33 -17.95 13.92
CA ALA A 30 -13.91 -17.54 15.20
C ALA A 30 -13.30 -18.38 16.33
N GLY A 31 -12.54 -17.76 17.22
CA GLY A 31 -11.96 -18.41 18.42
C GLY A 31 -10.44 -18.30 18.57
N GLU A 32 -9.68 -17.90 17.55
CA GLU A 32 -8.26 -17.61 17.68
C GLU A 32 -8.01 -16.20 18.20
N GLN A 33 -7.24 -16.10 19.26
CA GLN A 33 -6.75 -14.83 19.79
C GLN A 33 -5.64 -14.31 18.88
N SER A 34 -5.95 -13.36 18.00
CA SER A 34 -5.00 -12.84 17.03
C SER A 34 -5.22 -11.34 16.77
N ASN A 35 -4.14 -10.61 16.53
CA ASN A 35 -4.19 -9.23 16.01
C ASN A 35 -4.30 -9.18 14.48
N ILE A 36 -4.47 -10.31 13.80
CA ILE A 36 -4.77 -10.41 12.39
C ILE A 36 -6.25 -10.04 12.21
N ALA A 37 -6.52 -8.90 11.58
CA ALA A 37 -7.86 -8.42 11.33
C ALA A 37 -8.48 -9.02 10.06
N ASN A 38 -7.67 -9.23 9.02
CA ASN A 38 -8.10 -9.81 7.76
C ASN A 38 -6.99 -10.67 7.16
N ARG A 39 -7.39 -11.70 6.42
CA ARG A 39 -6.51 -12.57 5.64
C ARG A 39 -6.98 -12.59 4.19
N PHE A 40 -6.04 -12.47 3.27
CA PHE A 40 -6.28 -12.53 1.82
C PHE A 40 -5.44 -13.66 1.25
N GLU A 41 -6.03 -14.42 0.33
CA GLU A 41 -5.35 -15.57 -0.25
C GLU A 41 -5.69 -15.67 -1.73
N PHE A 42 -4.65 -15.81 -2.56
CA PHE A 42 -4.77 -16.04 -3.99
C PHE A 42 -3.96 -17.27 -4.37
N ARG A 43 -4.57 -18.18 -5.13
CA ARG A 43 -3.93 -19.42 -5.62
C ARG A 43 -4.20 -19.64 -7.09
N SER A 44 -3.17 -20.08 -7.81
CA SER A 44 -3.29 -20.54 -9.20
C SER A 44 -2.25 -21.61 -9.46
N GLY A 45 -2.61 -22.68 -10.17
CA GLY A 45 -1.72 -23.78 -10.50
C GLY A 45 -1.30 -24.63 -9.28
N ASP A 46 -0.16 -25.31 -9.43
CA ASP A 46 0.49 -26.13 -8.38
C ASP A 46 1.88 -25.56 -8.09
N VAL A 47 1.98 -24.83 -6.98
CA VAL A 47 3.22 -24.14 -6.58
C VAL A 47 4.33 -25.15 -6.22
N ALA A 48 3.98 -26.29 -5.62
CA ALA A 48 4.96 -27.31 -5.26
C ALA A 48 5.60 -27.92 -6.51
N GLN A 49 4.77 -28.28 -7.51
CA GLN A 49 5.25 -28.76 -8.79
C GLN A 49 6.09 -27.69 -9.50
N GLY A 50 5.61 -26.44 -9.54
CA GLY A 50 6.34 -25.36 -10.20
C GLY A 50 7.73 -25.10 -9.61
N PHE A 51 7.92 -25.28 -8.28
CA PHE A 51 9.25 -25.22 -7.66
C PHE A 51 10.12 -26.43 -7.98
N GLN A 52 9.56 -27.61 -8.21
CA GLN A 52 10.30 -28.78 -8.67
C GLN A 52 10.79 -28.64 -10.10
N GLU A 53 10.07 -27.90 -10.93
CA GLU A 53 10.43 -27.62 -12.34
C GLU A 53 11.47 -26.49 -12.48
N ALA A 54 11.77 -25.76 -11.40
CA ALA A 54 12.72 -24.66 -11.39
C ALA A 54 14.17 -25.15 -11.33
N ASP A 55 15.05 -24.55 -12.14
CA ASP A 55 16.50 -24.76 -12.04
C ASP A 55 17.11 -23.91 -10.91
N VAL A 56 16.55 -22.72 -10.68
CA VAL A 56 16.98 -21.79 -9.62
C VAL A 56 15.78 -21.35 -8.82
N VAL A 57 15.89 -21.43 -7.47
CA VAL A 57 14.87 -20.94 -6.53
C VAL A 57 15.54 -20.00 -5.55
N LEU A 58 15.01 -18.78 -5.45
CA LEU A 58 15.43 -17.81 -4.43
C LEU A 58 14.28 -17.47 -3.49
N GLU A 59 14.60 -17.26 -2.23
CA GLU A 59 13.67 -16.80 -1.19
C GLU A 59 14.31 -15.62 -0.45
N ARG A 60 13.52 -14.53 -0.23
CA ARG A 60 13.99 -13.33 0.47
C ARG A 60 12.91 -12.75 1.36
N GLU A 61 13.36 -12.02 2.36
CA GLU A 61 12.51 -11.24 3.25
C GLU A 61 12.85 -9.75 3.15
N TYR A 62 11.81 -8.94 3.06
CA TYR A 62 11.92 -7.49 2.91
C TYR A 62 11.08 -6.80 3.98
N HIS A 63 11.63 -5.76 4.59
CA HIS A 63 10.97 -4.96 5.60
C HIS A 63 10.92 -3.50 5.19
N THR A 64 9.76 -2.86 5.34
CA THR A 64 9.65 -1.41 5.21
C THR A 64 9.08 -0.80 6.48
N LYS A 65 9.54 0.42 6.81
CA LYS A 65 8.98 1.18 7.93
C LYS A 65 7.75 1.97 7.47
N PRO A 66 6.82 2.29 8.39
CA PRO A 66 5.77 3.27 8.09
C PRO A 66 6.40 4.63 7.74
N VAL A 67 5.86 5.27 6.71
CA VAL A 67 6.33 6.57 6.22
C VAL A 67 5.16 7.49 6.00
N HIS A 68 5.23 8.71 6.55
CA HIS A 68 4.22 9.74 6.31
C HIS A 68 4.37 10.33 4.91
N GLN A 69 3.26 10.74 4.27
CA GLN A 69 3.21 11.29 2.90
C GLN A 69 3.99 12.60 2.75
N GLY A 70 4.24 13.31 3.84
CA GLY A 70 5.10 14.49 3.89
C GLY A 70 4.63 15.68 3.05
N TYR A 71 3.32 15.80 2.78
CA TYR A 71 2.78 16.95 2.04
C TYR A 71 3.08 18.28 2.76
N ILE A 72 3.37 19.32 1.97
CA ILE A 72 3.82 20.62 2.50
C ILE A 72 2.67 21.35 3.20
N GLU A 73 1.47 21.35 2.61
CA GLU A 73 0.29 21.98 3.21
C GLU A 73 -0.24 21.15 4.39
N PRO A 74 -0.29 21.69 5.64
CA PRO A 74 -0.98 21.02 6.74
C PRO A 74 -2.48 20.87 6.49
N HIS A 75 -3.16 20.02 7.27
CA HIS A 75 -4.61 19.98 7.26
C HIS A 75 -5.19 21.28 7.80
N SER A 76 -6.19 21.80 7.10
CA SER A 76 -6.94 22.98 7.51
C SER A 76 -8.39 22.85 7.04
N ALA A 77 -9.31 23.22 7.93
CA ALA A 77 -10.72 23.30 7.63
C ALA A 77 -11.32 24.58 8.19
N THR A 78 -12.21 25.21 7.43
CA THR A 78 -13.07 26.30 7.89
C THR A 78 -14.52 25.85 7.80
N ALA A 79 -15.30 26.05 8.84
CA ALA A 79 -16.72 25.73 8.84
C ALA A 79 -17.57 26.92 9.26
N GLN A 80 -18.72 27.05 8.66
CA GLN A 80 -19.76 28.00 9.03
C GLN A 80 -21.10 27.28 9.17
N TRP A 81 -21.74 27.44 10.32
CA TRP A 81 -23.10 26.99 10.55
C TRP A 81 -24.05 28.09 10.15
N ASN A 82 -24.98 27.79 9.25
CA ASN A 82 -25.94 28.74 8.69
C ASN A 82 -27.23 28.80 9.54
N THR A 83 -28.01 29.85 9.36
CA THR A 83 -29.28 30.07 10.10
C THR A 83 -30.38 29.09 9.74
N ASP A 84 -30.27 28.40 8.62
CA ASP A 84 -31.16 27.33 8.15
C ASP A 84 -30.78 25.94 8.62
N ASP A 85 -29.91 25.85 9.63
CA ASP A 85 -29.38 24.60 10.19
C ASP A 85 -28.51 23.77 9.20
N THR A 86 -28.00 24.39 8.15
CA THR A 86 -27.00 23.78 7.26
C THR A 86 -25.59 24.17 7.67
N VAL A 87 -24.61 23.35 7.28
CA VAL A 87 -23.19 23.67 7.48
C VAL A 87 -22.46 23.73 6.15
N THR A 88 -21.66 24.77 5.97
CA THR A 88 -20.71 24.91 4.85
C THR A 88 -19.31 24.74 5.37
N ILE A 89 -18.53 23.86 4.71
CA ILE A 89 -17.15 23.53 5.09
C ILE A 89 -16.24 23.76 3.89
N TRP A 90 -15.19 24.54 4.10
CA TRP A 90 -14.09 24.74 3.15
C TRP A 90 -12.89 23.92 3.62
N ALA A 91 -12.43 22.99 2.80
CA ALA A 91 -11.32 22.12 3.15
C ALA A 91 -10.47 21.75 1.93
N SER A 92 -9.16 21.61 2.14
CA SER A 92 -8.27 20.99 1.15
C SER A 92 -8.31 19.47 1.35
N SER A 93 -9.00 18.76 0.44
CA SER A 93 -9.22 17.31 0.53
C SER A 93 -9.17 16.66 -0.85
N GLN A 94 -8.74 15.42 -0.90
CA GLN A 94 -8.75 14.57 -2.10
C GLN A 94 -10.11 13.85 -2.31
N GLY A 95 -11.05 13.99 -1.36
CA GLY A 95 -12.34 13.29 -1.40
C GLY A 95 -13.49 14.08 -0.76
N HIS A 96 -13.93 15.16 -1.39
CA HIS A 96 -14.94 16.09 -0.82
C HIS A 96 -16.29 15.44 -0.55
N PHE A 97 -16.74 14.50 -1.38
CA PHE A 97 -17.98 13.76 -1.16
C PHE A 97 -17.87 12.82 0.05
N ALA A 98 -16.76 12.09 0.17
CA ALA A 98 -16.52 11.24 1.34
C ALA A 98 -16.40 12.08 2.62
N LEU A 99 -15.76 13.24 2.55
CA LEU A 99 -15.67 14.20 3.66
C LEU A 99 -17.05 14.67 4.11
N ARG A 100 -17.93 15.00 3.16
CA ARG A 100 -19.32 15.36 3.42
C ARG A 100 -20.05 14.22 4.14
N ASP A 101 -19.96 13.02 3.60
CA ASP A 101 -20.68 11.85 4.10
C ASP A 101 -20.20 11.45 5.50
N HIS A 102 -18.87 11.49 5.75
CA HIS A 102 -18.32 11.26 7.08
C HIS A 102 -18.74 12.34 8.08
N THR A 103 -18.70 13.61 7.68
CA THR A 103 -19.12 14.72 8.55
C THR A 103 -20.62 14.60 8.88
N SER A 104 -21.46 14.26 7.91
CA SER A 104 -22.87 13.98 8.09
C SER A 104 -23.08 12.88 9.14
N THR A 105 -22.38 11.75 9.00
CA THR A 105 -22.48 10.62 9.92
C THR A 105 -22.01 10.98 11.33
N ILE A 106 -20.85 11.65 11.47
CA ILE A 106 -20.26 12.02 12.77
C ILE A 106 -21.16 13.02 13.53
N LEU A 107 -21.74 13.97 12.82
CA LEU A 107 -22.58 15.00 13.43
C LEU A 107 -24.07 14.60 13.56
N GLY A 108 -24.45 13.43 13.01
CA GLY A 108 -25.85 12.98 13.00
C GLY A 108 -26.75 13.86 12.15
N LEU A 109 -26.24 14.43 11.06
CA LEU A 109 -26.96 15.33 10.16
C LEU A 109 -27.40 14.61 8.87
N PRO A 110 -28.51 14.97 8.25
CA PRO A 110 -28.78 14.61 6.87
C PRO A 110 -27.67 15.10 5.94
N VAL A 111 -27.28 14.29 4.94
CA VAL A 111 -26.26 14.66 3.95
C VAL A 111 -26.60 15.98 3.24
N SER A 112 -27.89 16.26 3.01
CA SER A 112 -28.39 17.49 2.40
C SER A 112 -28.07 18.76 3.21
N GLN A 113 -27.82 18.63 4.50
CA GLN A 113 -27.44 19.75 5.38
C GLN A 113 -25.94 20.02 5.41
N VAL A 114 -25.12 19.18 4.80
CA VAL A 114 -23.65 19.33 4.78
C VAL A 114 -23.19 19.70 3.38
N LYS A 115 -22.64 20.90 3.23
CA LYS A 115 -22.01 21.38 1.99
C LYS A 115 -20.52 21.45 2.17
N VAL A 116 -19.77 20.74 1.34
CA VAL A 116 -18.29 20.83 1.30
C VAL A 116 -17.87 21.54 0.03
N ILE A 117 -17.08 22.60 0.20
CA ILE A 117 -16.50 23.38 -0.90
C ILE A 117 -15.04 22.98 -1.04
N PRO A 118 -14.64 22.41 -2.20
CA PRO A 118 -13.25 22.09 -2.48
C PRO A 118 -12.40 23.35 -2.54
N MET A 119 -11.27 23.33 -1.83
CA MET A 119 -10.25 24.35 -1.89
C MET A 119 -9.03 23.80 -2.63
N GLU A 120 -8.14 24.68 -3.04
CA GLU A 120 -6.82 24.26 -3.57
C GLU A 120 -6.10 23.39 -2.55
N ILE A 121 -5.35 22.40 -3.06
CA ILE A 121 -4.67 21.41 -2.23
C ILE A 121 -3.15 21.47 -2.47
N GLY A 122 -2.42 21.81 -1.40
CA GLY A 122 -0.95 21.89 -1.39
C GLY A 122 -0.27 20.55 -1.11
N GLY A 123 -0.73 19.51 -1.79
CA GLY A 123 -0.29 18.13 -1.65
C GLY A 123 -1.16 17.32 -0.69
N GLY A 124 -1.18 16.01 -0.93
CA GLY A 124 -1.94 15.06 -0.12
C GLY A 124 -1.42 13.63 -0.29
N PHE A 125 -1.15 13.23 -1.53
CA PHE A 125 -0.59 11.93 -1.91
C PHE A 125 -1.32 10.73 -1.30
N GLY A 126 -2.62 10.88 -1.01
CA GLY A 126 -3.46 9.92 -0.31
C GLY A 126 -3.75 10.27 1.16
N GLY A 127 -2.90 11.04 1.83
CA GLY A 127 -3.07 11.42 3.24
C GLY A 127 -4.24 12.38 3.51
N LYS A 128 -4.75 13.06 2.47
CA LYS A 128 -5.98 13.88 2.52
C LYS A 128 -7.14 13.21 1.77
N GLY A 129 -7.09 11.87 1.63
CA GLY A 129 -8.05 11.07 0.89
C GLY A 129 -9.27 10.64 1.73
N GLN A 130 -9.95 9.61 1.22
CA GLN A 130 -11.26 9.16 1.73
C GLN A 130 -11.29 8.76 3.21
N GLY A 131 -10.17 8.38 3.82
CA GLY A 131 -10.08 8.04 5.24
C GLY A 131 -9.76 9.23 6.16
N GLY A 132 -9.50 10.40 5.61
CA GLY A 132 -9.00 11.55 6.35
C GLY A 132 -10.05 12.63 6.58
N CYS A 133 -10.94 12.41 7.53
CA CYS A 133 -11.83 13.43 8.07
C CYS A 133 -11.34 13.74 9.50
N TYR A 134 -10.50 14.74 9.65
CA TYR A 134 -9.84 15.01 10.93
C TYR A 134 -10.37 16.27 11.63
N LEU A 135 -10.40 17.40 10.94
CA LEU A 135 -10.73 18.70 11.49
C LEU A 135 -12.15 19.17 11.17
N GLU A 136 -12.72 18.69 10.08
CA GLU A 136 -13.93 19.22 9.48
C GLU A 136 -15.15 19.06 10.38
N PRO A 137 -15.44 17.88 10.97
CA PRO A 137 -16.55 17.74 11.90
C PRO A 137 -16.35 18.56 13.18
N VAL A 138 -15.08 18.68 13.64
CA VAL A 138 -14.75 19.47 14.82
C VAL A 138 -14.99 20.96 14.56
N ALA A 139 -14.52 21.48 13.42
CA ALA A 139 -14.76 22.87 13.02
C ALA A 139 -16.26 23.16 12.86
N ALA A 140 -17.03 22.22 12.28
CA ALA A 140 -18.48 22.33 12.13
C ALA A 140 -19.20 22.35 13.49
N ALA A 141 -18.85 21.45 14.41
CA ALA A 141 -19.43 21.42 15.76
C ALA A 141 -19.14 22.70 16.55
N LEU A 142 -17.90 23.21 16.44
CA LEU A 142 -17.51 24.47 17.09
C LEU A 142 -18.23 25.68 16.45
N ALA A 143 -18.38 25.69 15.11
CA ALA A 143 -19.14 26.74 14.44
C ALA A 143 -20.61 26.77 14.89
N ARG A 144 -21.24 25.58 15.05
CA ARG A 144 -22.57 25.46 15.63
C ARG A 144 -22.65 26.02 17.04
N LYS A 145 -21.70 25.62 17.90
CA LYS A 145 -21.68 26.02 19.31
C LYS A 145 -21.43 27.53 19.51
N THR A 146 -20.61 28.14 18.66
CA THR A 146 -20.25 29.56 18.78
C THR A 146 -21.15 30.50 18.01
N GLY A 147 -21.92 30.00 17.04
CA GLY A 147 -22.67 30.82 16.09
C GLY A 147 -21.79 31.68 15.18
N ARG A 148 -20.50 31.31 15.03
CA ARG A 148 -19.48 32.04 14.24
C ARG A 148 -18.72 31.07 13.33
N PRO A 149 -18.18 31.54 12.19
CA PRO A 149 -17.24 30.77 11.42
C PRO A 149 -16.03 30.34 12.26
N VAL A 150 -15.63 29.08 12.13
CA VAL A 150 -14.46 28.52 12.85
C VAL A 150 -13.47 27.94 11.84
N LYS A 151 -12.22 28.35 11.96
CA LYS A 151 -11.09 27.77 11.22
C LYS A 151 -10.17 27.03 12.17
N ILE A 152 -9.80 25.80 11.79
CA ILE A 152 -8.81 24.98 12.49
C ILE A 152 -7.72 24.60 11.49
N SER A 153 -6.47 24.72 11.91
CA SER A 153 -5.31 24.28 11.13
C SER A 153 -4.39 23.49 12.01
N MET A 154 -3.92 22.33 11.53
CA MET A 154 -2.90 21.53 12.21
C MET A 154 -1.52 22.20 12.11
N SER A 155 -0.74 22.15 13.18
CA SER A 155 0.69 22.32 13.09
C SER A 155 1.34 21.15 12.36
N ARG A 156 2.61 21.28 11.97
CA ARG A 156 3.34 20.17 11.34
C ARG A 156 3.45 18.95 12.27
N THR A 157 3.65 19.17 13.54
CA THR A 157 3.70 18.11 14.56
C THR A 157 2.36 17.36 14.64
N GLU A 158 1.24 18.09 14.68
CA GLU A 158 -0.09 17.49 14.70
C GLU A 158 -0.39 16.71 13.42
N VAL A 159 0.06 17.17 12.25
CA VAL A 159 -0.06 16.41 11.02
C VAL A 159 0.65 15.06 11.14
N PHE A 160 1.88 15.03 11.64
CA PHE A 160 2.63 13.78 11.77
C PHE A 160 2.08 12.84 12.85
N HIS A 161 1.48 13.38 13.93
CA HIS A 161 0.94 12.58 15.02
C HIS A 161 -0.54 12.24 14.86
N GLY A 162 -1.31 13.09 14.21
CA GLY A 162 -2.77 12.96 14.11
C GLY A 162 -3.27 12.35 12.80
N THR A 163 -2.42 12.22 11.77
CA THR A 163 -2.79 11.62 10.49
C THR A 163 -2.00 10.33 10.24
N GLY A 164 -2.52 9.47 9.36
CA GLY A 164 -1.95 8.14 9.19
C GLY A 164 -0.75 8.10 8.23
N PRO A 165 0.33 7.38 8.57
CA PRO A 165 1.40 7.02 7.65
C PRO A 165 0.97 5.88 6.71
N THR A 166 1.81 5.54 5.72
CA THR A 166 1.66 4.25 5.03
C THR A 166 2.00 3.10 5.98
N SER A 167 1.55 1.90 5.66
CA SER A 167 1.84 0.71 6.45
C SER A 167 3.35 0.41 6.51
N GLY A 168 3.85 0.04 7.67
CA GLY A 168 5.04 -0.78 7.77
C GLY A 168 4.73 -2.19 7.25
N THR A 169 5.72 -2.85 6.64
CA THR A 169 5.49 -4.16 6.02
C THR A 169 6.61 -5.15 6.31
N HIS A 170 6.21 -6.44 6.39
CA HIS A 170 7.09 -7.58 6.29
C HIS A 170 6.63 -8.43 5.12
N ILE A 171 7.49 -8.66 4.14
CA ILE A 171 7.16 -9.40 2.92
C ILE A 171 8.20 -10.48 2.73
N LYS A 172 7.77 -11.73 2.76
CA LYS A 172 8.55 -12.90 2.37
C LYS A 172 8.11 -13.31 0.97
N VAL A 173 9.06 -13.46 0.06
CA VAL A 173 8.79 -13.86 -1.32
C VAL A 173 9.78 -14.91 -1.77
N LYS A 174 9.27 -15.93 -2.47
CA LYS A 174 10.01 -17.04 -3.05
C LYS A 174 9.61 -17.17 -4.50
N MET A 175 10.57 -17.34 -5.40
CA MET A 175 10.32 -17.50 -6.82
C MET A 175 11.27 -18.52 -7.43
N GLY A 176 10.73 -19.35 -8.31
CA GLY A 176 11.46 -20.35 -9.09
C GLY A 176 11.50 -19.98 -10.55
N VAL A 177 12.67 -20.18 -11.18
CA VAL A 177 12.89 -19.91 -12.62
C VAL A 177 13.70 -21.03 -13.25
N THR A 178 13.52 -21.25 -14.57
CA THR A 178 14.40 -22.09 -15.37
C THR A 178 15.66 -21.32 -15.78
N ASN A 179 16.71 -22.03 -16.19
CA ASN A 179 17.93 -21.40 -16.78
C ASN A 179 17.61 -20.60 -18.07
N ALA A 180 16.50 -20.90 -18.73
CA ALA A 180 16.01 -20.11 -19.86
C ALA A 180 15.24 -18.83 -19.43
N GLY A 181 15.18 -18.54 -18.14
CA GLY A 181 14.56 -17.32 -17.58
C GLY A 181 13.04 -17.39 -17.46
N LYS A 182 12.39 -18.55 -17.65
CA LYS A 182 10.95 -18.67 -17.45
C LYS A 182 10.60 -18.85 -15.98
N ILE A 183 9.71 -18.03 -15.44
CA ILE A 183 9.17 -18.20 -14.09
C ILE A 183 8.28 -19.44 -14.05
N THR A 184 8.54 -20.34 -13.12
CA THR A 184 7.79 -21.59 -12.94
C THR A 184 6.80 -21.51 -11.80
N ALA A 185 7.17 -20.84 -10.69
CA ALA A 185 6.32 -20.63 -9.53
C ALA A 185 6.71 -19.36 -8.76
N ALA A 186 5.74 -18.80 -8.04
CA ALA A 186 5.96 -17.75 -7.06
C ALA A 186 5.08 -17.96 -5.82
N GLU A 187 5.67 -17.75 -4.64
CA GLU A 187 5.01 -17.77 -3.35
C GLU A 187 5.34 -16.49 -2.59
N ALA A 188 4.33 -15.86 -1.98
CA ALA A 188 4.53 -14.63 -1.22
C ALA A 188 3.64 -14.55 0.02
N HIS A 189 4.23 -14.07 1.12
CA HIS A 189 3.52 -13.76 2.36
C HIS A 189 3.74 -12.28 2.70
N LEU A 190 2.65 -11.52 2.71
CA LEU A 190 2.66 -10.08 2.93
C LEU A 190 1.98 -9.75 4.26
N ILE A 191 2.71 -9.14 5.18
CA ILE A 191 2.17 -8.66 6.45
C ILE A 191 2.22 -7.14 6.44
N TYR A 192 1.06 -6.48 6.56
CA TYR A 192 0.95 -5.03 6.55
C TYR A 192 0.35 -4.52 7.86
N GLU A 193 1.01 -3.56 8.46
CA GLU A 193 0.53 -2.87 9.66
C GLU A 193 -0.70 -2.00 9.33
N ALA A 194 -1.81 -2.26 10.01
CA ALA A 194 -3.03 -1.46 9.88
C ALA A 194 -3.04 -0.23 10.83
N GLY A 195 -2.18 -0.25 11.85
CA GLY A 195 -2.31 0.64 12.99
C GLY A 195 -3.44 0.20 13.93
N ALA A 196 -4.02 1.11 14.70
CA ALA A 196 -5.01 0.80 15.74
C ALA A 196 -6.38 0.30 15.23
N PHE A 197 -6.62 0.34 13.92
CA PHE A 197 -7.87 -0.11 13.30
C PHE A 197 -7.59 -0.92 12.04
N PRO A 198 -8.41 -1.93 11.70
CA PRO A 198 -8.28 -2.71 10.47
C PRO A 198 -8.29 -1.87 9.20
N GLY A 199 -7.78 -2.43 8.10
CA GLY A 199 -7.86 -1.84 6.77
C GLY A 199 -6.54 -1.27 6.28
N SER A 200 -5.46 -2.05 6.37
CA SER A 200 -4.23 -1.78 5.65
C SER A 200 -4.41 -2.01 4.14
N PRO A 201 -3.53 -1.47 3.29
CA PRO A 201 -3.63 -1.66 1.84
C PRO A 201 -3.07 -3.01 1.36
N VAL A 202 -2.95 -4.04 2.22
CA VAL A 202 -2.43 -5.36 1.86
C VAL A 202 -3.16 -6.02 0.69
N PRO A 203 -4.50 -5.89 0.49
CA PRO A 203 -5.16 -6.50 -0.65
C PRO A 203 -4.65 -5.96 -1.99
N SER A 204 -4.31 -4.67 -2.04
CA SER A 204 -3.72 -4.05 -3.24
C SER A 204 -2.30 -4.59 -3.48
N GLY A 205 -1.49 -4.73 -2.42
CA GLY A 205 -0.18 -5.34 -2.50
C GLY A 205 -0.23 -6.75 -3.09
N CYS A 206 -1.10 -7.61 -2.55
CA CYS A 206 -1.28 -8.98 -3.04
C CYS A 206 -1.68 -9.04 -4.52
N ARG A 207 -2.60 -8.16 -4.96
CA ARG A 207 -3.06 -8.13 -6.36
C ARG A 207 -2.02 -7.63 -7.34
N THR A 208 -1.18 -6.68 -6.92
CA THR A 208 -0.27 -5.97 -7.83
C THR A 208 1.15 -6.52 -7.82
N MET A 209 1.54 -7.29 -6.79
CA MET A 209 2.91 -7.77 -6.60
C MET A 209 3.49 -8.48 -7.83
N LEU A 210 2.73 -9.38 -8.43
CA LEU A 210 3.13 -10.17 -9.60
C LEU A 210 2.39 -9.75 -10.88
N ALA A 211 1.66 -8.64 -10.87
CA ALA A 211 0.85 -8.21 -12.01
C ALA A 211 1.64 -8.04 -13.33
N PRO A 212 2.92 -7.62 -13.34
CA PRO A 212 3.70 -7.56 -14.57
C PRO A 212 4.06 -8.92 -15.17
N TYR A 213 3.90 -10.02 -14.44
CA TYR A 213 4.44 -11.32 -14.82
C TYR A 213 3.34 -12.36 -15.08
N ASP A 214 3.55 -13.15 -16.15
CA ASP A 214 2.78 -14.35 -16.46
C ASP A 214 3.37 -15.54 -15.68
N VAL A 215 2.83 -15.78 -14.48
CA VAL A 215 3.29 -16.84 -13.57
C VAL A 215 2.26 -17.96 -13.51
N PRO A 216 2.61 -19.19 -13.93
CA PRO A 216 1.64 -20.29 -14.00
C PRO A 216 1.20 -20.81 -12.62
N ASN A 217 2.10 -20.83 -11.66
CA ASN A 217 1.87 -21.40 -10.34
C ASN A 217 2.11 -20.32 -9.27
N VAL A 218 1.06 -19.85 -8.60
CA VAL A 218 1.10 -18.71 -7.67
C VAL A 218 0.40 -19.05 -6.37
N TYR A 219 1.04 -18.69 -5.25
CA TYR A 219 0.42 -18.57 -3.96
C TYR A 219 0.78 -17.21 -3.34
N ILE A 220 -0.20 -16.40 -3.01
CA ILE A 220 -0.02 -15.13 -2.33
C ILE A 220 -0.95 -15.07 -1.13
N GLU A 221 -0.38 -14.87 0.06
CA GLU A 221 -1.10 -14.61 1.29
C GLU A 221 -0.82 -13.17 1.75
N GLY A 222 -1.87 -12.48 2.19
CA GLY A 222 -1.77 -11.15 2.78
C GLY A 222 -2.47 -11.07 4.13
N LEU A 223 -1.79 -10.52 5.12
CA LEU A 223 -2.31 -10.33 6.46
C LEU A 223 -2.41 -8.84 6.79
N ASP A 224 -3.61 -8.43 7.21
CA ASP A 224 -3.92 -7.10 7.75
C ASP A 224 -3.76 -7.16 9.27
N VAL A 225 -2.71 -6.55 9.82
CA VAL A 225 -2.33 -6.72 11.22
C VAL A 225 -2.56 -5.43 12.00
N VAL A 226 -3.41 -5.50 13.03
CA VAL A 226 -3.67 -4.40 13.95
C VAL A 226 -2.55 -4.30 14.98
N ILE A 227 -2.01 -3.08 15.16
CA ILE A 227 -0.94 -2.79 16.12
C ILE A 227 -1.24 -1.49 16.88
N ASN A 228 -0.59 -1.29 18.00
CA ASN A 228 -0.74 -0.06 18.80
C ASN A 228 0.08 1.10 18.19
N ALA A 229 -0.35 1.54 17.00
CA ALA A 229 0.23 2.65 16.26
C ALA A 229 -0.86 3.47 15.58
N GLN A 230 -0.51 4.57 14.96
CA GLN A 230 -1.44 5.36 14.14
C GLN A 230 -2.10 4.49 13.06
N LYS A 231 -3.39 4.70 12.80
CA LYS A 231 -4.10 4.06 11.69
C LYS A 231 -3.38 4.35 10.39
N SER A 232 -3.02 3.31 9.64
CA SER A 232 -2.42 3.47 8.32
C SER A 232 -3.36 4.21 7.37
N ALA A 233 -2.81 5.09 6.56
CA ALA A 233 -3.53 5.83 5.54
C ALA A 233 -2.98 5.54 4.13
N ALA A 234 -3.74 5.96 3.13
CA ALA A 234 -3.30 5.83 1.75
C ALA A 234 -2.04 6.67 1.50
N TYR A 235 -1.07 6.08 0.81
CA TYR A 235 0.08 6.79 0.26
C TYR A 235 0.32 6.31 -1.16
N ARG A 236 0.26 7.19 -2.13
CA ARG A 236 0.49 7.05 -3.58
C ARG A 236 0.61 5.59 -4.07
N ALA A 237 -0.46 5.06 -4.67
CA ALA A 237 -0.67 3.64 -4.99
C ALA A 237 -0.63 2.73 -3.74
N PRO A 238 -1.59 2.87 -2.79
CA PRO A 238 -1.54 2.19 -1.49
C PRO A 238 -1.28 0.68 -1.60
N GLY A 239 -0.24 0.22 -0.92
CA GLY A 239 0.16 -1.19 -0.85
C GLY A 239 1.02 -1.69 -2.01
N SER A 240 0.87 -1.13 -3.22
CA SER A 240 1.55 -1.62 -4.42
C SER A 240 3.06 -1.35 -4.46
N PRO A 241 3.58 -0.14 -4.08
CA PRO A 241 5.02 0.13 -4.20
C PRO A 241 5.90 -0.79 -3.35
N VAL A 242 5.46 -1.12 -2.13
CA VAL A 242 6.24 -1.98 -1.23
C VAL A 242 6.19 -3.45 -1.67
N ALA A 243 5.07 -3.91 -2.24
CA ALA A 243 4.94 -5.23 -2.83
C ALA A 243 5.80 -5.34 -4.11
N ALA A 244 5.74 -4.34 -4.98
CA ALA A 244 6.59 -4.27 -6.17
C ALA A 244 8.08 -4.23 -5.82
N PHE A 245 8.46 -3.47 -4.78
CA PHE A 245 9.85 -3.45 -4.29
C PHE A 245 10.35 -4.87 -3.94
N ALA A 246 9.56 -5.65 -3.21
CA ALA A 246 9.94 -7.01 -2.83
C ALA A 246 10.05 -7.94 -4.06
N ALA A 247 9.04 -7.92 -4.94
CA ALA A 247 9.03 -8.75 -6.14
C ALA A 247 10.14 -8.41 -7.12
N GLU A 248 10.30 -7.12 -7.44
CA GLU A 248 11.28 -6.66 -8.43
C GLU A 248 12.73 -6.80 -7.94
N SER A 249 12.96 -6.65 -6.62
CA SER A 249 14.29 -6.91 -6.05
C SER A 249 14.66 -8.38 -6.15
N LEU A 250 13.72 -9.30 -5.93
CA LEU A 250 13.97 -10.72 -6.09
C LEU A 250 14.16 -11.09 -7.57
N VAL A 251 13.40 -10.49 -8.47
CA VAL A 251 13.56 -10.67 -9.93
C VAL A 251 14.97 -10.25 -10.39
N ASP A 252 15.45 -9.11 -9.92
CA ASP A 252 16.82 -8.67 -10.26
C ASP A 252 17.88 -9.65 -9.73
N GLU A 253 17.72 -10.18 -8.51
CA GLU A 253 18.62 -11.22 -7.98
C GLU A 253 18.54 -12.54 -8.78
N LEU A 254 17.36 -12.92 -9.26
CA LEU A 254 17.20 -14.10 -10.12
C LEU A 254 17.88 -13.90 -11.47
N CYS A 255 17.75 -12.71 -12.07
CA CYS A 255 18.47 -12.37 -13.31
C CYS A 255 19.98 -12.48 -13.15
N ASP A 256 20.52 -12.00 -12.03
CA ASP A 256 21.93 -12.13 -11.70
C ASP A 256 22.35 -13.61 -11.51
N ALA A 257 21.51 -14.40 -10.85
CA ALA A 257 21.79 -15.83 -10.57
C ALA A 257 21.84 -16.69 -11.85
N ILE A 258 21.00 -16.39 -12.86
CA ILE A 258 21.00 -17.11 -14.15
C ILE A 258 21.82 -16.41 -15.24
N GLY A 259 22.42 -15.25 -14.95
CA GLY A 259 23.23 -14.47 -15.89
C GLY A 259 22.44 -13.84 -17.04
N MET A 260 21.14 -13.54 -16.84
CA MET A 260 20.23 -13.00 -17.85
C MET A 260 20.09 -11.48 -17.73
N ASP A 261 19.90 -10.80 -18.86
CA ASP A 261 19.55 -9.37 -18.86
C ASP A 261 18.17 -9.13 -18.23
N PRO A 262 18.03 -8.17 -17.27
CA PRO A 262 16.77 -7.95 -16.58
C PRO A 262 15.61 -7.52 -17.49
N VAL A 263 15.86 -6.85 -18.62
CA VAL A 263 14.80 -6.47 -19.57
C VAL A 263 14.38 -7.68 -20.39
N GLU A 264 15.33 -8.52 -20.80
CA GLU A 264 15.05 -9.79 -21.48
C GLU A 264 14.22 -10.71 -20.61
N PHE A 265 14.57 -10.88 -19.33
CA PHE A 265 13.81 -11.66 -18.36
C PHE A 265 12.35 -11.17 -18.26
N ARG A 266 12.17 -9.84 -18.17
CA ARG A 266 10.83 -9.24 -18.10
C ARG A 266 10.03 -9.43 -19.39
N LEU A 267 10.67 -9.40 -20.55
CA LEU A 267 10.01 -9.69 -21.84
C LEU A 267 9.55 -11.14 -21.96
N ILE A 268 10.37 -12.10 -21.50
CA ILE A 268 10.04 -13.54 -21.49
C ILE A 268 8.81 -13.81 -20.63
N ASN A 269 8.69 -13.10 -19.49
CA ASN A 269 7.64 -13.33 -18.50
C ASN A 269 6.55 -12.26 -18.48
N ALA A 270 6.52 -11.34 -19.44
CA ALA A 270 5.57 -10.23 -19.46
C ALA A 270 4.12 -10.73 -19.52
N SER A 271 3.28 -10.17 -18.65
CA SER A 271 1.82 -10.28 -18.79
C SER A 271 1.35 -9.68 -20.10
N LYS A 272 0.36 -10.33 -20.72
CA LYS A 272 -0.23 -9.96 -22.02
C LYS A 272 -1.75 -9.96 -21.92
N GLU A 273 -2.42 -9.54 -22.97
CA GLU A 273 -3.86 -9.78 -23.12
C GLU A 273 -4.17 -11.27 -22.93
N GLY A 274 -5.15 -11.58 -22.09
CA GLY A 274 -5.53 -12.94 -21.71
C GLY A 274 -4.69 -13.56 -20.58
N THR A 275 -3.56 -13.00 -20.15
CA THR A 275 -2.82 -13.48 -18.98
C THR A 275 -3.70 -13.40 -17.74
N ARG A 276 -3.78 -14.50 -16.99
CA ARG A 276 -4.52 -14.58 -15.73
C ARG A 276 -3.75 -13.88 -14.62
N GLN A 277 -4.41 -12.96 -13.92
CA GLN A 277 -3.88 -12.35 -12.71
C GLN A 277 -3.95 -13.33 -11.53
N ALA A 278 -3.07 -13.17 -10.54
CA ALA A 278 -3.12 -13.98 -9.31
C ALA A 278 -4.50 -13.95 -8.62
N ALA A 279 -5.21 -12.82 -8.68
CA ALA A 279 -6.55 -12.64 -8.15
C ALA A 279 -7.69 -13.26 -8.99
N GLY A 280 -7.37 -13.89 -10.13
CA GLY A 280 -8.31 -14.66 -10.97
C GLY A 280 -8.73 -14.01 -12.27
N PRO A 281 -9.02 -12.70 -12.37
CA PRO A 281 -9.38 -12.08 -13.65
C PRO A 281 -8.25 -12.16 -14.69
N THR A 282 -8.60 -12.07 -15.97
CA THR A 282 -7.62 -11.96 -17.05
C THR A 282 -7.42 -10.50 -17.44
N PHE A 283 -6.20 -10.17 -17.90
CA PHE A 283 -5.96 -8.86 -18.48
C PHE A 283 -6.69 -8.70 -19.81
N GLY A 284 -7.31 -7.54 -20.00
CA GLY A 284 -7.68 -7.06 -21.33
C GLY A 284 -6.43 -6.60 -22.10
N ARG A 285 -6.62 -5.77 -23.11
CA ARG A 285 -5.50 -5.24 -23.89
C ARG A 285 -4.59 -4.37 -23.00
N ILE A 286 -3.31 -4.74 -22.93
CA ILE A 286 -2.25 -4.03 -22.17
C ILE A 286 -1.01 -3.87 -23.06
N GLY A 287 -0.27 -2.77 -22.87
CA GLY A 287 0.91 -2.41 -23.66
C GLY A 287 2.23 -2.69 -22.96
N LEU A 288 2.32 -3.66 -22.05
CA LEU A 288 3.54 -3.92 -21.27
C LEU A 288 4.72 -4.33 -22.14
N VAL A 289 4.48 -5.24 -23.10
CA VAL A 289 5.53 -5.73 -24.00
C VAL A 289 6.08 -4.60 -24.88
N GLU A 290 5.19 -3.78 -25.44
CA GLU A 290 5.56 -2.62 -26.25
C GLU A 290 6.38 -1.59 -25.46
N VAL A 291 6.01 -1.34 -24.20
CA VAL A 291 6.77 -0.44 -23.31
C VAL A 291 8.15 -1.00 -22.99
N LEU A 292 8.26 -2.31 -22.70
CA LEU A 292 9.55 -2.96 -22.43
C LEU A 292 10.46 -2.92 -23.67
N GLN A 293 9.91 -3.18 -24.87
CA GLN A 293 10.65 -3.12 -26.13
C GLN A 293 11.13 -1.69 -26.45
N ALA A 294 10.26 -0.69 -26.24
CA ALA A 294 10.62 0.70 -26.40
C ALA A 294 11.73 1.12 -25.42
N ALA A 295 11.65 0.68 -24.17
CA ALA A 295 12.68 0.92 -23.16
C ALA A 295 14.02 0.26 -23.55
N GLN A 296 13.98 -0.98 -24.05
CA GLN A 296 15.17 -1.72 -24.49
C GLN A 296 15.91 -1.02 -25.63
N GLN A 297 15.14 -0.41 -26.55
CA GLN A 297 15.67 0.29 -27.73
C GLN A 297 16.10 1.74 -27.40
N HIS A 298 15.76 2.27 -26.24
CA HIS A 298 16.02 3.67 -25.91
C HIS A 298 17.53 3.92 -25.71
N PRO A 299 18.13 4.95 -26.34
CA PRO A 299 19.58 5.25 -26.26
C PRO A 299 20.09 5.41 -24.82
N HIS A 300 19.27 5.94 -23.94
CA HIS A 300 19.62 6.13 -22.53
C HIS A 300 19.91 4.79 -21.82
N LEU A 301 19.13 3.74 -22.09
CA LEU A 301 19.37 2.43 -21.51
C LEU A 301 20.72 1.85 -21.97
N ALA A 302 21.08 2.06 -23.24
CA ALA A 302 22.37 1.61 -23.79
C ALA A 302 23.57 2.32 -23.15
N THR A 303 23.43 3.61 -22.83
CA THR A 303 24.50 4.41 -22.20
C THR A 303 24.58 4.16 -20.68
N ASP A 304 23.46 3.90 -20.02
CA ASP A 304 23.40 3.75 -18.56
C ASP A 304 23.78 2.36 -18.05
N ARG A 305 23.82 1.34 -18.92
CA ARG A 305 24.28 -0.02 -18.56
C ARG A 305 25.70 -0.07 -17.99
N LYS A 306 26.56 0.89 -18.34
CA LYS A 306 27.92 0.98 -17.77
C LYS A 306 27.92 1.63 -16.39
N SER A 307 27.07 2.62 -16.15
CA SER A 307 26.98 3.32 -14.86
C SER A 307 26.21 2.54 -13.80
N THR A 308 25.26 1.69 -14.19
CA THR A 308 24.43 0.91 -13.27
C THR A 308 25.17 -0.24 -12.58
N ARG A 309 26.21 -0.82 -13.18
CA ARG A 309 27.06 -1.81 -12.50
C ARG A 309 28.01 -1.20 -11.46
N LEU A 310 28.37 0.07 -11.62
CA LEU A 310 29.37 0.76 -10.76
C LEU A 310 28.74 1.70 -9.71
N ASN A 311 27.47 2.12 -9.87
CA ASN A 311 26.86 3.13 -9.00
C ASN A 311 25.39 2.84 -8.72
N SER A 312 25.12 1.79 -7.98
CA SER A 312 23.76 1.45 -7.50
C SER A 312 23.12 2.52 -6.59
N SER A 313 23.82 3.62 -6.29
CA SER A 313 23.33 4.74 -5.47
C SER A 313 22.61 5.84 -6.24
N HIS A 314 22.60 5.82 -7.58
CA HIS A 314 22.04 6.92 -8.41
C HIS A 314 20.97 6.50 -9.41
N LYS A 315 20.37 5.31 -9.28
CA LYS A 315 19.24 4.95 -10.12
C LYS A 315 17.96 5.63 -9.61
N PRO A 316 17.22 6.35 -10.48
CA PRO A 316 15.89 6.87 -10.13
C PRO A 316 14.81 5.79 -10.24
N ILE A 317 15.12 4.55 -9.90
CA ILE A 317 14.10 3.50 -9.85
C ILE A 317 13.82 3.22 -8.38
N SER A 318 12.67 3.71 -7.99
CA SER A 318 12.01 3.58 -6.72
C SER A 318 12.74 4.21 -5.51
N TYR A 319 12.13 5.24 -4.97
CA TYR A 319 12.40 5.85 -3.68
C TYR A 319 12.56 4.82 -2.53
N ALA A 320 12.03 3.63 -2.70
CA ALA A 320 12.11 2.53 -1.75
C ALA A 320 13.51 1.90 -1.66
N VAL A 321 14.25 1.78 -2.76
CA VAL A 321 15.61 1.21 -2.78
C VAL A 321 16.60 2.12 -2.05
N PHE A 322 16.41 3.44 -2.11
CA PHE A 322 17.30 4.41 -1.46
C PHE A 322 17.23 4.36 0.07
N CYS A 323 16.06 4.10 0.64
CA CYS A 323 15.90 4.04 2.10
C CYS A 323 16.47 2.76 2.74
N LEU A 324 16.57 1.65 2.00
CA LEU A 324 16.99 0.35 2.55
C LEU A 324 18.51 0.13 2.53
N LYS A 325 19.24 0.74 1.58
CA LYS A 325 20.73 0.62 1.57
C LYS A 325 21.39 1.33 2.75
N LYS A 326 20.78 2.34 3.33
CA LYS A 326 21.33 3.01 4.53
C LYS A 326 21.23 2.16 5.81
N THR A 327 20.35 1.17 5.86
CA THR A 327 20.16 0.32 7.05
C THR A 327 21.10 -0.89 7.10
N LYS A 328 21.70 -1.32 5.97
CA LYS A 328 22.65 -2.44 5.95
C LYS A 328 24.06 -2.10 6.47
N HIS A 329 24.41 -0.82 6.61
CA HIS A 329 25.75 -0.41 7.06
C HIS A 329 25.88 -0.07 8.55
N THR A 330 24.84 -0.26 9.36
CA THR A 330 24.86 0.11 10.79
C THR A 330 24.91 -1.08 11.75
N TYR A 331 25.07 -2.32 11.26
CA TYR A 331 25.26 -3.49 12.12
C TYR A 331 26.46 -4.33 11.68
N GLN A 332 27.64 -3.73 11.73
CA GLN A 332 28.92 -4.41 11.86
C GLN A 332 29.83 -3.51 12.71
N THR A 333 29.67 -3.56 14.00
CA THR A 333 30.70 -3.50 15.04
C THR A 333 30.14 -4.09 16.31
#